data_fbb238a5820cf9875444af5a25a5b985
#
_entry.id   fbb238a5820cf9875444af5a25a5b985
#
_cell.length_a   1.000
_cell.length_b   1.000
_cell.length_c   1.000
_cell.angle_alpha   90.00
_cell.angle_beta   90.00
_cell.angle_gamma   90.00
#
_symmetry.space_group_name_H-M   'P 1'
#
loop_
_entity.id
_entity.type
_entity.pdbx_description
1 polymer ?
#
loop_
_entity_poly.entity_id
_entity_poly.type
_entity_poly.pdbx_seq_one_letter_code
_entity_poly.pdbx_strand_id
1 'polypeptide(L)'
;MNSRPKDPKTARNKNVLIVGGSGSGKTRFWLKPNLLQCTSKTYPTSFVVTDPKGDIVVSCGHALQKNGYQIKILNSLNFKKSMHYNPFAYIHSEKDILKLVTTLIANTKGEGKAGDDFWVKAETLLYTALIGYIHYEAPVEEQNFSTLIEFINAMEVREDDEDFKNPVDLMFDELKKRKPDHFAVRQYAKFKLSAGKTAKSILISCGARLAPFDIQELRELTAYDELQLDTLGDRKTALFIIMSDTDDTFNFLISMCYTQLFNLLCEKADDVYGLSLIHI
;
A
#
# COMPACT_ATOMS: atom_id res chain seq x y z
N MET A 1 -0.85 27.77 12.39
CA MET A 1 -0.66 26.68 13.38
C MET A 1 0.21 27.24 14.50
N ASN A 2 -0.38 27.83 15.47
CA ASN A 2 0.38 28.59 16.45
C ASN A 2 0.83 27.67 17.59
N SER A 3 2.10 27.72 17.91
CA SER A 3 2.78 27.07 19.04
C SER A 3 2.55 25.54 19.16
N ARG A 4 3.59 24.78 18.92
CA ARG A 4 3.68 23.41 19.42
C ARG A 4 4.29 23.48 20.83
N PRO A 5 3.78 22.70 21.79
CA PRO A 5 4.46 22.55 23.06
C PRO A 5 5.86 21.98 22.85
N LYS A 6 6.81 22.30 23.72
CA LYS A 6 8.18 21.78 23.65
C LYS A 6 8.22 20.26 23.81
N ASP A 7 7.31 19.72 24.59
CA ASP A 7 7.13 18.27 24.77
C ASP A 7 6.03 17.78 23.82
N PRO A 8 6.35 16.91 22.83
CA PRO A 8 5.38 16.33 21.91
C PRO A 8 4.23 15.60 22.63
N LYS A 9 4.49 14.99 23.79
CA LYS A 9 3.47 14.27 24.59
C LYS A 9 2.35 15.18 25.10
N THR A 10 2.58 16.48 25.16
CA THR A 10 1.57 17.47 25.58
C THR A 10 0.89 18.16 24.40
N ALA A 11 1.23 17.79 23.17
CA ALA A 11 0.63 18.36 21.98
C ALA A 11 -0.83 17.90 21.85
N ARG A 12 -1.74 18.86 21.66
CA ARG A 12 -3.15 18.57 21.37
C ARG A 12 -3.35 18.26 19.91
N ASN A 13 -4.31 17.39 19.61
CA ASN A 13 -4.77 17.16 18.26
C ASN A 13 -5.28 18.47 17.63
N LYS A 14 -4.87 18.75 16.40
CA LYS A 14 -5.17 20.00 15.68
C LYS A 14 -6.00 19.73 14.42
N ASN A 15 -6.97 18.83 14.49
CA ASN A 15 -7.91 18.62 13.40
C ASN A 15 -8.65 19.92 13.09
N VAL A 16 -8.66 20.30 11.80
CA VAL A 16 -9.30 21.53 11.32
C VAL A 16 -10.21 21.18 10.16
N LEU A 17 -11.46 21.59 10.25
CA LEU A 17 -12.43 21.52 9.15
C LEU A 17 -12.59 22.89 8.54
N ILE A 18 -12.28 23.02 7.22
CA ILE A 18 -12.45 24.25 6.46
C ILE A 18 -13.63 24.09 5.49
N VAL A 19 -14.68 24.84 5.71
CA VAL A 19 -15.90 24.84 4.91
C VAL A 19 -15.97 26.08 4.03
N GLY A 20 -16.28 25.92 2.76
CA GLY A 20 -16.45 27.02 1.81
C GLY A 20 -16.75 26.50 0.40
N GLY A 21 -17.50 27.25 -0.39
CA GLY A 21 -17.83 26.91 -1.78
C GLY A 21 -16.61 26.89 -2.71
N SER A 22 -16.82 26.52 -3.96
CA SER A 22 -15.80 26.61 -4.99
C SER A 22 -15.34 28.07 -5.15
N GLY A 23 -14.04 28.28 -5.36
CA GLY A 23 -13.47 29.63 -5.50
C GLY A 23 -13.35 30.45 -4.20
N SER A 24 -13.81 29.96 -3.03
CA SER A 24 -13.73 30.68 -1.74
C SER A 24 -12.30 30.87 -1.22
N GLY A 25 -11.29 30.36 -1.91
CA GLY A 25 -9.89 30.54 -1.57
C GLY A 25 -9.35 29.61 -0.49
N LYS A 26 -10.04 28.49 -0.14
CA LYS A 26 -9.58 27.51 0.86
C LYS A 26 -8.14 27.10 0.64
N THR A 27 -7.78 26.71 -0.57
CA THR A 27 -6.40 26.31 -0.92
C THR A 27 -5.42 27.47 -0.79
N ARG A 28 -5.80 28.67 -1.31
CA ARG A 28 -4.91 29.84 -1.37
C ARG A 28 -4.65 30.47 0.00
N PHE A 29 -5.70 30.63 0.80
CA PHE A 29 -5.60 31.42 2.06
C PHE A 29 -5.42 30.55 3.29
N TRP A 30 -5.73 29.26 3.21
CA TRP A 30 -5.56 28.37 4.35
C TRP A 30 -4.50 27.28 4.11
N LEU A 31 -4.66 26.43 3.07
CA LEU A 31 -3.82 25.27 2.88
C LEU A 31 -2.36 25.66 2.56
N LYS A 32 -2.13 26.44 1.49
CA LYS A 32 -0.76 26.82 1.09
C LYS A 32 0.02 27.55 2.19
N PRO A 33 -0.55 28.55 2.90
CA PRO A 33 0.15 29.18 4.01
C PRO A 33 0.50 28.21 5.14
N ASN A 34 -0.40 27.24 5.46
CA ASN A 34 -0.11 26.25 6.50
C ASN A 34 1.00 25.27 6.07
N LEU A 35 1.03 24.83 4.82
CA LEU A 35 2.11 24.00 4.30
C LEU A 35 3.46 24.73 4.37
N LEU A 36 3.50 26.02 4.00
CA LEU A 36 4.71 26.82 4.09
C LEU A 36 5.15 27.06 5.53
N GLN A 37 4.23 27.12 6.50
CA GLN A 37 4.57 27.18 7.93
C GLN A 37 5.23 25.90 8.43
N CYS A 38 5.03 24.74 7.78
CA CYS A 38 5.72 23.50 8.12
C CYS A 38 7.25 23.62 7.92
N THR A 39 7.72 24.60 7.11
CA THR A 39 9.15 24.86 6.91
C THR A 39 9.81 25.63 8.05
N SER A 40 9.11 25.88 9.15
CA SER A 40 9.65 26.57 10.33
C SER A 40 10.98 25.95 10.78
N LYS A 41 11.98 26.78 11.03
CA LYS A 41 13.28 26.32 11.55
C LYS A 41 13.16 25.70 12.94
N THR A 42 12.22 26.19 13.74
CA THR A 42 12.02 25.74 15.13
C THR A 42 11.26 24.43 15.21
N TYR A 43 10.29 24.23 14.31
CA TYR A 43 9.41 23.05 14.31
C TYR A 43 9.15 22.57 12.88
N PRO A 44 10.17 22.02 12.21
CA PRO A 44 9.96 21.43 10.89
C PRO A 44 8.99 20.25 10.98
N THR A 45 8.09 20.14 10.02
CA THR A 45 7.06 19.09 10.04
C THR A 45 6.97 18.44 8.70
N SER A 46 7.16 17.13 8.64
CA SER A 46 6.77 16.34 7.48
C SER A 46 5.26 16.30 7.34
N PHE A 47 4.75 16.16 6.14
CA PHE A 47 3.31 16.13 5.91
C PHE A 47 2.96 15.35 4.65
N VAL A 48 1.71 14.92 4.58
CA VAL A 48 1.09 14.28 3.43
C VAL A 48 -0.08 15.15 2.96
N VAL A 49 -0.19 15.34 1.65
CA VAL A 49 -1.27 16.14 1.03
C VAL A 49 -1.91 15.34 -0.08
N THR A 50 -3.23 15.18 -0.01
CA THR A 50 -4.02 14.78 -1.19
C THR A 50 -4.22 16.00 -2.06
N ASP A 51 -3.71 15.95 -3.29
CA ASP A 51 -3.69 17.07 -4.25
C ASP A 51 -4.39 16.66 -5.56
N PRO A 52 -5.73 16.80 -5.66
CA PRO A 52 -6.49 16.26 -6.78
C PRO A 52 -6.07 16.74 -8.16
N LYS A 53 -5.36 17.86 -8.25
CA LYS A 53 -4.96 18.48 -9.53
C LYS A 53 -3.45 18.61 -9.71
N GLY A 54 -2.67 18.32 -8.67
CA GLY A 54 -1.22 18.59 -8.65
C GLY A 54 -0.85 20.08 -8.49
N ASP A 55 -1.82 20.97 -8.29
CA ASP A 55 -1.59 22.41 -8.20
C ASP A 55 -0.81 22.82 -6.95
N ILE A 56 -0.90 22.03 -5.90
CA ILE A 56 -0.25 22.33 -4.62
C ILE A 56 1.25 22.05 -4.74
N VAL A 57 1.62 20.89 -5.29
CA VAL A 57 3.02 20.53 -5.48
C VAL A 57 3.70 21.51 -6.45
N VAL A 58 3.03 21.90 -7.54
CA VAL A 58 3.57 22.88 -8.51
C VAL A 58 3.82 24.23 -7.85
N SER A 59 2.89 24.71 -7.01
CA SER A 59 3.00 26.05 -6.43
C SER A 59 3.88 26.12 -5.17
N CYS A 60 4.00 25.04 -4.40
CA CYS A 60 4.74 25.03 -3.13
C CYS A 60 6.05 24.24 -3.18
N GLY A 61 6.18 23.29 -4.12
CA GLY A 61 7.29 22.32 -4.15
C GLY A 61 8.68 22.98 -4.15
N HIS A 62 8.90 23.99 -4.99
CA HIS A 62 10.19 24.68 -5.03
C HIS A 62 10.54 25.36 -3.70
N ALA A 63 9.57 26.00 -3.06
CA ALA A 63 9.80 26.63 -1.75
C ALA A 63 10.11 25.59 -0.68
N LEU A 64 9.46 24.42 -0.72
CA LEU A 64 9.73 23.30 0.18
C LEU A 64 11.14 22.74 -0.04
N GLN A 65 11.54 22.49 -1.28
CA GLN A 65 12.90 22.03 -1.62
C GLN A 65 13.99 22.98 -1.12
N LYS A 66 13.81 24.31 -1.32
CA LYS A 66 14.73 25.32 -0.77
C LYS A 66 14.85 25.28 0.75
N ASN A 67 13.84 24.80 1.46
CA ASN A 67 13.83 24.61 2.90
C ASN A 67 14.26 23.20 3.34
N GLY A 68 14.83 22.40 2.43
CA GLY A 68 15.43 21.11 2.71
C GLY A 68 14.42 19.96 2.80
N TYR A 69 13.22 20.10 2.21
CA TYR A 69 12.26 19.03 2.11
C TYR A 69 12.57 18.09 0.95
N GLN A 70 12.48 16.80 1.20
CA GLN A 70 12.35 15.81 0.15
C GLN A 70 10.92 15.83 -0.36
N ILE A 71 10.75 16.04 -1.66
CA ILE A 71 9.43 15.98 -2.30
C ILE A 71 9.22 14.58 -2.81
N LYS A 72 8.15 13.94 -2.33
CA LYS A 72 7.69 12.62 -2.78
C LYS A 72 6.35 12.80 -3.48
N ILE A 73 6.14 12.07 -4.58
CA ILE A 73 4.92 12.19 -5.41
C ILE A 73 4.42 10.80 -5.76
N LEU A 74 3.20 10.49 -5.36
CA LEU A 74 2.42 9.37 -5.88
C LEU A 74 1.30 9.94 -6.75
N ASN A 75 1.32 9.64 -8.04
CA ASN A 75 0.41 10.23 -9.01
C ASN A 75 -0.36 9.15 -9.77
N SER A 76 -1.64 8.97 -9.43
CA SER A 76 -2.53 8.01 -10.11
C SER A 76 -3.19 8.57 -11.37
N LEU A 77 -3.08 9.89 -11.65
CA LEU A 77 -3.56 10.49 -12.89
C LEU A 77 -2.57 10.31 -14.04
N ASN A 78 -1.28 10.28 -13.73
CA ASN A 78 -0.23 10.11 -14.72
C ASN A 78 0.95 9.37 -14.10
N PHE A 79 0.98 8.06 -14.30
CA PHE A 79 1.99 7.18 -13.72
C PHE A 79 3.42 7.55 -14.12
N LYS A 80 3.63 8.09 -15.33
CA LYS A 80 4.96 8.56 -15.79
C LYS A 80 5.48 9.78 -15.00
N LYS A 81 4.62 10.47 -14.27
CA LYS A 81 4.97 11.60 -13.38
C LYS A 81 4.88 11.21 -11.91
N SER A 82 4.89 9.94 -11.61
CA SER A 82 4.86 9.40 -10.26
C SER A 82 6.22 8.83 -9.88
N MET A 83 6.55 8.84 -8.61
CA MET A 83 7.57 7.99 -8.03
C MET A 83 7.00 6.57 -7.88
N HIS A 84 7.87 5.58 -7.93
CA HIS A 84 7.49 4.19 -7.78
C HIS A 84 7.07 3.88 -6.33
N TYR A 85 6.05 3.06 -6.21
CA TYR A 85 5.51 2.61 -4.93
C TYR A 85 5.29 1.10 -4.97
N ASN A 86 6.14 0.36 -4.27
CA ASN A 86 6.01 -1.08 -4.15
C ASN A 86 5.53 -1.47 -2.74
N PRO A 87 4.28 -1.93 -2.58
CA PRO A 87 3.77 -2.35 -1.27
C PRO A 87 4.55 -3.49 -0.61
N PHE A 88 5.26 -4.33 -1.38
CA PHE A 88 6.08 -5.41 -0.83
C PHE A 88 7.31 -4.90 -0.07
N ALA A 89 7.83 -3.72 -0.41
CA ALA A 89 8.97 -3.12 0.27
C ALA A 89 8.73 -2.84 1.76
N TYR A 90 7.48 -2.84 2.20
CA TYR A 90 7.06 -2.56 3.58
C TYR A 90 6.62 -3.82 4.34
N ILE A 91 6.95 -5.00 3.84
CA ILE A 91 6.73 -6.26 4.53
C ILE A 91 7.99 -6.57 5.35
N HIS A 92 7.85 -6.59 6.66
CA HIS A 92 8.94 -6.94 7.59
C HIS A 92 8.61 -8.19 8.41
N SER A 93 7.34 -8.63 8.40
CA SER A 93 6.85 -9.76 9.20
C SER A 93 5.66 -10.45 8.55
N GLU A 94 5.34 -11.66 9.05
CA GLU A 94 4.11 -12.39 8.68
C GLU A 94 2.85 -11.53 8.92
N LYS A 95 2.85 -10.68 9.94
CA LYS A 95 1.77 -9.75 10.25
C LYS A 95 1.55 -8.73 9.13
N ASP A 96 2.64 -8.23 8.52
CA ASP A 96 2.55 -7.24 7.45
C ASP A 96 2.07 -7.87 6.15
N ILE A 97 2.38 -9.15 5.90
CA ILE A 97 1.80 -9.92 4.79
C ILE A 97 0.27 -9.95 4.94
N LEU A 98 -0.24 -10.28 6.13
CA LEU A 98 -1.69 -10.31 6.38
C LEU A 98 -2.33 -8.93 6.23
N LYS A 99 -1.66 -7.86 6.68
CA LYS A 99 -2.14 -6.49 6.51
C LYS A 99 -2.23 -6.11 5.02
N LEU A 100 -1.18 -6.42 4.23
CA LEU A 100 -1.18 -6.15 2.79
C LEU A 100 -2.32 -6.90 2.08
N VAL A 101 -2.47 -8.20 2.35
CA VAL A 101 -3.54 -9.03 1.77
C VAL A 101 -4.92 -8.48 2.13
N THR A 102 -5.16 -8.16 3.41
CA THR A 102 -6.43 -7.60 3.86
C THR A 102 -6.73 -6.27 3.17
N THR A 103 -5.73 -5.41 3.04
CA THR A 103 -5.86 -4.11 2.38
C THR A 103 -6.13 -4.27 0.89
N LEU A 104 -5.42 -5.17 0.20
CA LEU A 104 -5.65 -5.49 -1.21
C LEU A 104 -7.09 -5.96 -1.42
N ILE A 105 -7.54 -6.96 -0.67
CA ILE A 105 -8.90 -7.50 -0.80
C ILE A 105 -9.96 -6.43 -0.49
N ALA A 106 -9.77 -5.63 0.55
CA ALA A 106 -10.72 -4.60 0.96
C ALA A 106 -10.91 -3.52 -0.12
N ASN A 107 -9.82 -3.12 -0.78
CA ASN A 107 -9.82 -2.02 -1.74
C ASN A 107 -10.04 -2.45 -3.20
N THR A 108 -10.05 -3.75 -3.49
CA THR A 108 -10.36 -4.29 -4.83
C THR A 108 -11.71 -5.00 -4.89
N LYS A 109 -12.60 -4.74 -3.91
CA LYS A 109 -13.98 -5.22 -3.97
C LYS A 109 -14.73 -4.46 -5.07
N GLY A 110 -15.31 -5.20 -6.03
CA GLY A 110 -16.28 -4.62 -6.96
C GLY A 110 -17.55 -4.17 -6.21
N GLU A 111 -18.42 -3.40 -6.86
CA GLU A 111 -19.73 -2.91 -6.35
C GLU A 111 -20.75 -4.05 -6.08
N GLY A 112 -20.31 -5.25 -5.73
CA GLY A 112 -21.16 -6.38 -5.37
C GLY A 112 -21.53 -6.38 -3.88
N LYS A 113 -22.68 -6.99 -3.56
CA LYS A 113 -23.07 -7.33 -2.18
C LYS A 113 -21.89 -7.97 -1.47
N ALA A 114 -21.73 -7.68 -0.17
CA ALA A 114 -20.70 -8.26 0.69
C ALA A 114 -20.48 -9.73 0.33
N GLY A 115 -19.33 -10.03 -0.30
CA GLY A 115 -19.05 -11.37 -0.82
C GLY A 115 -19.13 -12.37 0.31
N ASP A 116 -19.58 -13.55 -0.01
CA ASP A 116 -19.65 -14.65 0.95
C ASP A 116 -18.31 -14.72 1.70
N ASP A 117 -18.37 -14.68 3.02
CA ASP A 117 -17.21 -14.69 3.94
C ASP A 117 -16.23 -15.83 3.62
N PHE A 118 -16.76 -16.93 3.07
CA PHE A 118 -15.97 -18.06 2.60
C PHE A 118 -14.96 -17.66 1.48
N TRP A 119 -15.41 -16.95 0.44
CA TRP A 119 -14.57 -16.59 -0.69
C TRP A 119 -13.44 -15.66 -0.27
N VAL A 120 -13.75 -14.65 0.52
CA VAL A 120 -12.76 -13.71 1.06
C VAL A 120 -11.70 -14.44 1.90
N LYS A 121 -12.12 -15.40 2.74
CA LYS A 121 -11.19 -16.22 3.53
C LYS A 121 -10.29 -17.10 2.66
N ALA A 122 -10.86 -17.71 1.62
CA ALA A 122 -10.12 -18.56 0.71
C ALA A 122 -9.10 -17.78 -0.14
N GLU A 123 -9.49 -16.61 -0.67
CA GLU A 123 -8.59 -15.67 -1.35
C GLU A 123 -7.47 -15.21 -0.41
N THR A 124 -7.81 -14.89 0.85
CA THR A 124 -6.84 -14.50 1.87
C THR A 124 -5.78 -15.58 2.07
N LEU A 125 -6.18 -16.86 2.15
CA LEU A 125 -5.23 -17.97 2.30
C LEU A 125 -4.28 -18.05 1.11
N LEU A 126 -4.80 -17.98 -0.12
CA LEU A 126 -3.98 -18.05 -1.32
C LEU A 126 -3.02 -16.86 -1.42
N TYR A 127 -3.51 -15.63 -1.35
CA TYR A 127 -2.64 -14.44 -1.38
C TYR A 127 -1.59 -14.46 -0.28
N THR A 128 -1.97 -14.87 0.94
CA THR A 128 -1.01 -14.95 2.06
C THR A 128 0.07 -15.98 1.79
N ALA A 129 -0.28 -17.12 1.16
CA ALA A 129 0.69 -18.13 0.78
C ALA A 129 1.65 -17.62 -0.30
N LEU A 130 1.12 -17.03 -1.39
CA LEU A 130 1.92 -16.58 -2.53
C LEU A 130 2.80 -15.38 -2.14
N ILE A 131 2.25 -14.37 -1.48
CA ILE A 131 3.02 -13.20 -1.02
C ILE A 131 4.06 -13.61 0.01
N GLY A 132 3.72 -14.56 0.89
CA GLY A 132 4.68 -15.12 1.84
C GLY A 132 5.82 -15.88 1.16
N TYR A 133 5.53 -16.65 0.10
CA TYR A 133 6.58 -17.29 -0.70
C TYR A 133 7.48 -16.24 -1.37
N ILE A 134 6.89 -15.28 -2.06
CA ILE A 134 7.62 -14.20 -2.76
C ILE A 134 8.51 -13.43 -1.78
N HIS A 135 7.98 -13.05 -0.62
CA HIS A 135 8.74 -12.27 0.37
C HIS A 135 9.95 -13.04 0.93
N TYR A 136 9.82 -14.34 1.23
CA TYR A 136 10.89 -15.09 1.92
C TYR A 136 11.84 -15.84 1.00
N GLU A 137 11.42 -16.20 -0.21
CA GLU A 137 12.17 -17.09 -1.10
C GLU A 137 12.58 -16.44 -2.43
N ALA A 138 11.90 -15.35 -2.86
CA ALA A 138 12.24 -14.67 -4.10
C ALA A 138 13.30 -13.56 -3.86
N PRO A 139 14.17 -13.28 -4.86
CA PRO A 139 15.06 -12.13 -4.81
C PRO A 139 14.27 -10.80 -4.72
N VAL A 140 14.91 -9.76 -4.19
CA VAL A 140 14.24 -8.47 -3.88
C VAL A 140 13.60 -7.86 -5.13
N GLU A 141 14.22 -8.02 -6.28
CA GLU A 141 13.74 -7.48 -7.57
C GLU A 141 12.43 -8.13 -8.03
N GLU A 142 12.14 -9.33 -7.55
CA GLU A 142 10.92 -10.09 -7.85
C GLU A 142 9.84 -9.93 -6.77
N GLN A 143 10.13 -9.23 -5.69
CA GLN A 143 9.16 -8.99 -4.61
C GLN A 143 8.20 -7.86 -5.00
N ASN A 144 7.25 -8.14 -5.90
CA ASN A 144 6.28 -7.17 -6.42
C ASN A 144 5.00 -7.85 -6.94
N PHE A 145 4.03 -7.04 -7.38
CA PHE A 145 2.76 -7.54 -7.92
C PHE A 145 2.90 -8.27 -9.26
N SER A 146 3.90 -7.96 -10.08
CA SER A 146 4.12 -8.68 -11.34
C SER A 146 4.39 -10.16 -11.08
N THR A 147 5.28 -10.46 -10.15
CA THR A 147 5.58 -11.84 -9.74
C THR A 147 4.34 -12.53 -9.13
N LEU A 148 3.54 -11.83 -8.32
CA LEU A 148 2.31 -12.39 -7.78
C LEU A 148 1.32 -12.79 -8.88
N ILE A 149 1.19 -11.96 -9.92
CA ILE A 149 0.34 -12.25 -11.08
C ILE A 149 0.87 -13.45 -11.85
N GLU A 150 2.19 -13.54 -12.06
CA GLU A 150 2.81 -14.70 -12.72
C GLU A 150 2.55 -16.00 -11.96
N PHE A 151 2.62 -15.97 -10.62
CA PHE A 151 2.26 -17.12 -9.80
C PHE A 151 0.80 -17.55 -10.03
N ILE A 152 -0.15 -16.59 -9.99
CA ILE A 152 -1.57 -16.89 -10.20
C ILE A 152 -1.80 -17.43 -11.62
N ASN A 153 -1.17 -16.84 -12.62
CA ASN A 153 -1.30 -17.30 -14.02
C ASN A 153 -0.67 -18.69 -14.26
N ALA A 154 0.35 -19.05 -13.46
CA ALA A 154 0.97 -20.39 -13.52
C ALA A 154 0.16 -21.45 -12.76
N MET A 155 -0.86 -21.05 -11.99
CA MET A 155 -1.72 -21.98 -11.25
C MET A 155 -2.84 -22.50 -12.15
N GLU A 156 -2.61 -23.62 -12.79
CA GLU A 156 -3.65 -24.37 -13.52
C GLU A 156 -4.32 -25.39 -12.59
N VAL A 157 -5.64 -25.50 -12.66
CA VAL A 157 -6.42 -26.52 -11.94
C VAL A 157 -7.12 -27.39 -12.97
N ARG A 158 -6.85 -28.70 -12.94
CA ARG A 158 -7.53 -29.72 -13.74
C ARG A 158 -8.59 -30.41 -12.90
N GLU A 159 -9.82 -30.40 -13.39
CA GLU A 159 -10.96 -31.02 -12.66
C GLU A 159 -11.01 -32.53 -12.84
N ASP A 160 -10.37 -33.04 -13.89
CA ASP A 160 -10.32 -34.43 -14.32
C ASP A 160 -9.09 -35.20 -13.81
N ASP A 161 -8.15 -34.50 -13.16
CA ASP A 161 -6.90 -35.09 -12.64
C ASP A 161 -6.57 -34.47 -11.28
N GLU A 162 -6.95 -35.18 -10.21
CA GLU A 162 -6.73 -34.74 -8.83
C GLU A 162 -5.23 -34.76 -8.42
N ASP A 163 -4.41 -35.58 -9.11
CA ASP A 163 -2.97 -35.70 -8.87
C ASP A 163 -2.14 -34.67 -9.65
N PHE A 164 -2.81 -33.88 -10.52
CA PHE A 164 -2.13 -32.87 -11.30
C PHE A 164 -1.47 -31.81 -10.43
N LYS A 165 -0.21 -31.55 -10.67
CA LYS A 165 0.58 -30.50 -10.00
C LYS A 165 1.03 -29.44 -10.99
N ASN A 166 0.55 -28.22 -10.79
CA ASN A 166 1.02 -27.08 -11.54
C ASN A 166 2.43 -26.61 -11.07
N PRO A 167 3.11 -25.72 -11.79
CA PRO A 167 4.46 -25.25 -11.41
C PRO A 167 4.53 -24.68 -9.98
N VAL A 168 3.50 -23.98 -9.54
CA VAL A 168 3.45 -23.40 -8.18
C VAL A 168 3.33 -24.50 -7.11
N ASP A 169 2.53 -25.54 -7.36
CA ASP A 169 2.48 -26.71 -6.48
C ASP A 169 3.86 -27.35 -6.28
N LEU A 170 4.62 -27.48 -7.35
CA LEU A 170 5.97 -28.05 -7.29
C LEU A 170 6.94 -27.17 -6.48
N MET A 171 6.85 -25.85 -6.63
CA MET A 171 7.65 -24.91 -5.86
C MET A 171 7.32 -25.00 -4.35
N PHE A 172 6.04 -25.09 -3.99
CA PHE A 172 5.63 -25.26 -2.59
C PHE A 172 5.99 -26.63 -2.02
N ASP A 173 5.93 -27.71 -2.81
CA ASP A 173 6.39 -29.04 -2.41
C ASP A 173 7.88 -29.05 -2.12
N GLU A 174 8.69 -28.37 -2.93
CA GLU A 174 10.13 -28.24 -2.70
C GLU A 174 10.42 -27.42 -1.43
N LEU A 175 9.73 -26.29 -1.26
CA LEU A 175 9.87 -25.49 -0.05
C LEU A 175 9.47 -26.30 1.20
N LYS A 176 8.39 -27.07 1.13
CA LYS A 176 7.95 -27.93 2.22
C LYS A 176 8.98 -28.99 2.60
N LYS A 177 9.69 -29.57 1.62
CA LYS A 177 10.78 -30.53 1.89
C LYS A 177 11.95 -29.87 2.63
N ARG A 178 12.29 -28.61 2.28
CA ARG A 178 13.40 -27.88 2.91
C ARG A 178 13.01 -27.23 4.23
N LYS A 179 11.80 -26.69 4.33
CA LYS A 179 11.29 -25.92 5.46
C LYS A 179 9.82 -26.29 5.73
N PRO A 180 9.51 -27.45 6.38
CA PRO A 180 8.14 -27.93 6.55
C PRO A 180 7.25 -26.98 7.36
N ASP A 181 7.81 -26.23 8.31
CA ASP A 181 7.07 -25.28 9.15
C ASP A 181 7.04 -23.85 8.58
N HIS A 182 7.44 -23.68 7.30
CA HIS A 182 7.45 -22.36 6.70
C HIS A 182 6.04 -21.75 6.64
N PHE A 183 5.92 -20.46 6.95
CA PHE A 183 4.64 -19.74 6.99
C PHE A 183 3.82 -19.91 5.72
N ALA A 184 4.42 -19.66 4.56
CA ALA A 184 3.77 -19.77 3.26
C ALA A 184 3.27 -21.20 2.98
N VAL A 185 4.05 -22.23 3.35
CA VAL A 185 3.67 -23.64 3.20
C VAL A 185 2.42 -23.97 4.02
N ARG A 186 2.35 -23.49 5.27
CA ARG A 186 1.17 -23.68 6.12
C ARG A 186 -0.09 -23.04 5.54
N GLN A 187 0.03 -21.85 4.95
CA GLN A 187 -1.10 -21.16 4.31
C GLN A 187 -1.52 -21.86 3.02
N TYR A 188 -0.56 -22.28 2.19
CA TYR A 188 -0.81 -22.99 0.95
C TYR A 188 -1.50 -24.34 1.19
N ALA A 189 -1.06 -25.08 2.19
CA ALA A 189 -1.67 -26.35 2.56
C ALA A 189 -3.16 -26.19 2.93
N LYS A 190 -3.53 -25.09 3.61
CA LYS A 190 -4.95 -24.79 3.91
C LYS A 190 -5.75 -24.48 2.65
N PHE A 191 -5.17 -23.69 1.70
CA PHE A 191 -5.80 -23.42 0.42
C PHE A 191 -6.05 -24.72 -0.37
N LYS A 192 -5.10 -25.65 -0.40
CA LYS A 192 -5.19 -26.94 -1.12
C LYS A 192 -6.24 -27.89 -0.54
N LEU A 193 -6.84 -27.60 0.61
CA LEU A 193 -8.03 -28.33 1.09
C LEU A 193 -9.29 -28.04 0.25
N SER A 194 -9.24 -27.01 -0.60
CA SER A 194 -10.35 -26.69 -1.51
C SER A 194 -10.41 -27.70 -2.65
N ALA A 195 -11.59 -28.21 -2.94
CA ALA A 195 -11.84 -29.10 -4.07
C ALA A 195 -11.63 -28.40 -5.42
N GLY A 196 -11.31 -29.13 -6.48
CA GLY A 196 -10.91 -28.61 -7.78
C GLY A 196 -11.75 -27.46 -8.33
N LYS A 197 -13.09 -27.60 -8.39
CA LYS A 197 -13.99 -26.51 -8.84
C LYS A 197 -13.94 -25.27 -7.95
N THR A 198 -13.85 -25.47 -6.64
CA THR A 198 -13.74 -24.37 -5.69
C THR A 198 -12.40 -23.66 -5.84
N ALA A 199 -11.30 -24.41 -5.96
CA ALA A 199 -9.97 -23.85 -6.17
C ALA A 199 -9.91 -23.01 -7.47
N LYS A 200 -10.48 -23.50 -8.57
CA LYS A 200 -10.59 -22.76 -9.83
C LYS A 200 -11.35 -21.44 -9.68
N SER A 201 -12.48 -21.47 -8.96
CA SER A 201 -13.26 -20.24 -8.72
C SER A 201 -12.49 -19.23 -7.85
N ILE A 202 -11.73 -19.69 -6.85
CA ILE A 202 -10.87 -18.83 -6.03
C ILE A 202 -9.78 -18.19 -6.90
N LEU A 203 -9.13 -18.95 -7.80
CA LEU A 203 -8.12 -18.43 -8.72
C LEU A 203 -8.68 -17.35 -9.66
N ILE A 204 -9.88 -17.60 -10.22
CA ILE A 204 -10.56 -16.60 -11.07
C ILE A 204 -10.83 -15.33 -10.27
N SER A 205 -11.30 -15.44 -9.05
CA SER A 205 -11.57 -14.29 -8.19
C SER A 205 -10.30 -13.51 -7.84
N CYS A 206 -9.21 -14.21 -7.51
CA CYS A 206 -7.90 -13.60 -7.28
C CYS A 206 -7.40 -12.90 -8.55
N GLY A 207 -7.44 -13.55 -9.70
CA GLY A 207 -7.04 -12.94 -10.98
C GLY A 207 -7.85 -11.68 -11.30
N ALA A 208 -9.17 -11.70 -11.09
CA ALA A 208 -10.04 -10.54 -11.33
C ALA A 208 -9.68 -9.33 -10.44
N ARG A 209 -9.27 -9.56 -9.18
CA ARG A 209 -8.80 -8.46 -8.29
C ARG A 209 -7.49 -7.85 -8.75
N LEU A 210 -6.64 -8.61 -9.41
CA LEU A 210 -5.36 -8.14 -9.93
C LEU A 210 -5.43 -7.63 -11.37
N ALA A 211 -6.61 -7.71 -12.03
CA ALA A 211 -6.80 -7.23 -13.40
C ALA A 211 -6.32 -5.78 -13.65
N PRO A 212 -6.44 -4.81 -12.72
CA PRO A 212 -5.86 -3.48 -12.92
C PRO A 212 -4.35 -3.49 -13.19
N PHE A 213 -3.62 -4.47 -12.65
CA PHE A 213 -2.17 -4.63 -12.87
C PHE A 213 -1.82 -5.22 -14.25
N ASP A 214 -2.80 -5.52 -15.11
CA ASP A 214 -2.54 -5.82 -16.52
C ASP A 214 -2.13 -4.56 -17.30
N ILE A 215 -2.38 -3.37 -16.73
CA ILE A 215 -1.87 -2.10 -17.26
C ILE A 215 -0.36 -2.04 -17.01
N GLN A 216 0.42 -1.95 -18.10
CA GLN A 216 1.89 -1.97 -18.03
C GLN A 216 2.43 -0.83 -17.13
N GLU A 217 1.93 0.37 -17.29
CA GLU A 217 2.37 1.52 -16.49
C GLU A 217 2.12 1.32 -14.97
N LEU A 218 1.07 0.58 -14.59
CA LEU A 218 0.83 0.26 -13.19
C LEU A 218 1.78 -0.81 -12.65
N ARG A 219 2.12 -1.81 -13.48
CA ARG A 219 3.18 -2.78 -13.13
C ARG A 219 4.52 -2.11 -12.93
N GLU A 220 4.90 -1.23 -13.85
CA GLU A 220 6.13 -0.44 -13.75
C GLU A 220 6.13 0.41 -12.47
N LEU A 221 5.03 1.11 -12.18
CA LEU A 221 4.87 1.93 -10.99
C LEU A 221 5.09 1.14 -9.69
N THR A 222 4.68 -0.13 -9.65
CA THR A 222 4.72 -0.98 -8.46
C THR A 222 5.88 -1.97 -8.44
N ALA A 223 6.81 -1.87 -9.38
CA ALA A 223 7.94 -2.80 -9.51
C ALA A 223 8.98 -2.66 -8.39
N TYR A 224 9.26 -1.43 -7.96
CA TYR A 224 10.19 -1.10 -6.88
C TYR A 224 9.72 0.13 -6.11
N ASP A 225 10.39 0.49 -5.01
CA ASP A 225 9.95 1.59 -4.14
C ASP A 225 10.89 2.79 -4.15
N GLU A 226 10.32 3.98 -4.30
CA GLU A 226 10.99 5.27 -4.16
C GLU A 226 10.36 6.14 -3.07
N LEU A 227 9.15 5.78 -2.61
CA LEU A 227 8.44 6.59 -1.63
C LEU A 227 9.08 6.52 -0.24
N GLN A 228 9.66 5.37 0.15
CA GLN A 228 10.30 5.21 1.47
C GLN A 228 9.39 5.73 2.58
N LEU A 229 8.15 5.22 2.63
CA LEU A 229 7.10 5.68 3.55
C LEU A 229 7.51 5.62 5.03
N ASP A 230 8.34 4.65 5.37
CA ASP A 230 8.91 4.42 6.70
C ASP A 230 9.84 5.55 7.18
N THR A 231 10.31 6.41 6.27
CA THR A 231 11.24 7.51 6.59
C THR A 231 10.57 8.88 6.74
N LEU A 232 9.24 8.98 6.53
CA LEU A 232 8.54 10.25 6.56
C LEU A 232 8.64 10.99 7.91
N GLY A 233 8.76 10.24 9.01
CA GLY A 233 8.95 10.81 10.35
C GLY A 233 10.39 11.24 10.65
N ASP A 234 11.38 10.69 9.95
CA ASP A 234 12.80 10.88 10.23
C ASP A 234 13.42 12.06 9.48
N ARG A 235 12.86 12.38 8.33
CA ARG A 235 13.38 13.40 7.42
C ARG A 235 12.29 14.40 7.08
N LYS A 236 12.68 15.64 6.79
CA LYS A 236 11.73 16.65 6.29
C LYS A 236 11.19 16.19 4.93
N THR A 237 10.01 15.60 4.93
CA THR A 237 9.39 15.03 3.75
C THR A 237 8.02 15.66 3.50
N ALA A 238 7.76 16.00 2.25
CA ALA A 238 6.44 16.41 1.77
C ALA A 238 5.97 15.37 0.75
N LEU A 239 5.03 14.53 1.13
CA LEU A 239 4.40 13.55 0.25
C LEU A 239 3.14 14.15 -0.37
N PHE A 240 3.10 14.23 -1.69
CA PHE A 240 1.94 14.63 -2.46
C PHE A 240 1.30 13.42 -3.12
N ILE A 241 0.05 13.18 -2.82
CA ILE A 241 -0.76 12.12 -3.44
C ILE A 241 -1.70 12.78 -4.42
N ILE A 242 -1.41 12.62 -5.71
CA ILE A 242 -2.19 13.18 -6.81
C ILE A 242 -3.15 12.10 -7.30
N MET A 243 -4.45 12.35 -7.14
CA MET A 243 -5.50 11.40 -7.50
C MET A 243 -6.70 12.14 -8.11
N SER A 244 -7.51 11.43 -8.91
CA SER A 244 -8.73 12.02 -9.47
C SER A 244 -9.76 12.31 -8.38
N ASP A 245 -10.54 13.37 -8.57
CA ASP A 245 -11.76 13.69 -7.81
C ASP A 245 -13.03 13.14 -8.48
N THR A 246 -12.92 12.58 -9.71
CA THR A 246 -14.05 12.10 -10.52
C THR A 246 -13.91 10.64 -10.97
N ASP A 247 -12.70 10.07 -10.90
CA ASP A 247 -12.39 8.70 -11.33
C ASP A 247 -11.72 7.95 -10.17
N ASP A 248 -12.31 6.86 -9.74
CA ASP A 248 -11.89 6.04 -8.60
C ASP A 248 -11.14 4.76 -8.99
N THR A 249 -10.93 4.52 -10.29
CA THR A 249 -10.32 3.30 -10.83
C THR A 249 -9.04 2.88 -10.11
N PHE A 250 -8.18 3.84 -9.75
CA PHE A 250 -6.91 3.58 -9.08
C PHE A 250 -6.89 3.94 -7.59
N ASN A 251 -8.04 4.21 -7.00
CA ASN A 251 -8.13 4.56 -5.57
C ASN A 251 -7.68 3.42 -4.66
N PHE A 252 -7.74 2.16 -5.11
CA PHE A 252 -7.23 1.02 -4.37
C PHE A 252 -5.73 1.18 -4.05
N LEU A 253 -4.92 1.66 -5.01
CA LEU A 253 -3.48 1.90 -4.84
C LEU A 253 -3.23 2.99 -3.79
N ILE A 254 -3.97 4.09 -3.88
CA ILE A 254 -3.88 5.19 -2.93
C ILE A 254 -4.30 4.74 -1.53
N SER A 255 -5.36 3.96 -1.41
CA SER A 255 -5.82 3.41 -0.14
C SER A 255 -4.80 2.45 0.48
N MET A 256 -4.13 1.61 -0.33
CA MET A 256 -3.02 0.77 0.13
C MET A 256 -1.86 1.63 0.66
N CYS A 257 -1.48 2.66 -0.10
CA CYS A 257 -0.42 3.59 0.32
C CYS A 257 -0.74 4.25 1.66
N TYR A 258 -1.94 4.78 1.84
CA TYR A 258 -2.36 5.38 3.11
C TYR A 258 -2.38 4.37 4.25
N THR A 259 -2.91 3.17 4.02
CA THR A 259 -2.96 2.13 5.05
C THR A 259 -1.55 1.74 5.51
N GLN A 260 -0.62 1.52 4.58
CA GLN A 260 0.76 1.21 4.93
C GLN A 260 1.45 2.39 5.61
N LEU A 261 1.30 3.60 5.08
CA LEU A 261 1.86 4.81 5.67
C LEU A 261 1.45 4.98 7.13
N PHE A 262 0.15 4.92 7.42
CA PHE A 262 -0.35 5.06 8.79
C PHE A 262 0.17 3.95 9.70
N ASN A 263 0.14 2.69 9.25
CA ASN A 263 0.67 1.57 10.04
C ASN A 263 2.15 1.75 10.36
N LEU A 264 2.98 2.09 9.36
CA LEU A 264 4.41 2.29 9.54
C LEU A 264 4.73 3.45 10.49
N LEU A 265 4.05 4.58 10.30
CA LEU A 265 4.29 5.76 11.15
C LEU A 265 3.82 5.53 12.59
N CYS A 266 2.69 4.84 12.78
CA CYS A 266 2.18 4.51 14.11
C CYS A 266 3.13 3.57 14.85
N GLU A 267 3.48 2.46 14.22
CA GLU A 267 4.39 1.46 14.80
C GLU A 267 5.74 2.09 15.13
N LYS A 268 6.29 2.89 14.22
CA LYS A 268 7.55 3.58 14.46
C LYS A 268 7.44 4.62 15.59
N ALA A 269 6.33 5.32 15.68
CA ALA A 269 6.10 6.27 16.76
C ALA A 269 6.04 5.57 18.12
N ASP A 270 5.35 4.45 18.20
CA ASP A 270 5.21 3.70 19.45
C ASP A 270 6.53 2.98 19.81
N ASP A 271 7.12 2.26 18.89
CA ASP A 271 8.25 1.36 19.15
C ASP A 271 9.60 2.09 19.22
N VAL A 272 9.82 3.10 18.38
CA VAL A 272 11.12 3.79 18.28
C VAL A 272 11.14 5.08 19.07
N TYR A 273 10.07 5.86 19.02
CA TYR A 273 10.03 7.19 19.65
C TYR A 273 9.27 7.23 21.00
N GLY A 274 8.59 6.14 21.39
CA GLY A 274 7.75 6.10 22.58
C GLY A 274 6.65 7.16 22.56
N LEU A 275 6.16 7.50 21.34
CA LEU A 275 5.12 8.48 21.07
C LEU A 275 3.88 7.76 20.55
N SER A 276 2.71 8.04 21.09
CA SER A 276 1.49 7.59 20.43
C SER A 276 1.10 8.55 19.29
N LEU A 277 0.35 8.09 18.31
CA LEU A 277 -0.17 8.90 17.20
C LEU A 277 -0.94 10.16 17.64
N ILE A 278 -1.47 10.16 18.83
CA ILE A 278 -2.12 11.33 19.42
C ILE A 278 -1.12 12.48 19.63
N HIS A 279 0.17 12.15 19.60
CA HIS A 279 1.26 13.09 19.88
C HIS A 279 2.06 13.51 18.63
N ILE A 280 1.75 12.93 17.46
CA ILE A 280 2.42 13.29 16.18
C ILE A 280 1.71 14.47 15.45
#